data_fb767f542ebae6f354d1f4d914d34d73
#
_entry.id   fb767f542ebae6f354d1f4d914d34d73
#
_cell.length_a   1.000
_cell.length_b   1.000
_cell.length_c   1.000
_cell.angle_alpha   90.00
_cell.angle_beta   90.00
_cell.angle_gamma   90.00
#
_symmetry.space_group_name_H-M   'P 1'
#
loop_
_entity.id
_entity.type
_entity.pdbx_description
1 polymer ?
#
loop_
_entity_poly.entity_id
_entity_poly.type
_entity_poly.pdbx_seq_one_letter_code
_entity_poly.pdbx_strand_id
1 'polypeptide(L)'
;MGTQQYQQFLSTSRVISASNNRDAEMVRRVGQRITRAVQEYYSQNGISDKLNGFNWEYNLVDDKAVNAWCMPGGKIVVYTGLLPISQNEAALAVVMGHEVSHALLQHGNQRMSQGLLAQVGEVALAVALSNKPTETQNLFLAAYGAGATIGVMLPFSRKQELEADRFGLIWPAMAGYNPQEAIPLWERMERASQGGQKPPEFLSTHPSEGTRIEELQKYMPEAMKYYKPMAKY
;
A
#
# COMPACT_ATOMS: atom_id res chain seq x y z
N MET A 1 6.62 -11.68 14.19
CA MET A 1 7.61 -11.22 13.20
C MET A 1 7.48 -9.73 12.89
N GLY A 2 6.35 -9.21 12.49
CA GLY A 2 6.21 -7.80 12.08
C GLY A 2 6.65 -6.75 13.11
N THR A 3 6.36 -6.94 14.38
CA THR A 3 6.71 -5.95 15.43
C THR A 3 8.22 -5.82 15.66
N GLN A 4 8.97 -6.92 15.63
CA GLN A 4 10.43 -6.88 15.78
C GLN A 4 11.10 -6.22 14.57
N GLN A 5 10.67 -6.57 13.36
CA GLN A 5 11.18 -5.96 12.13
C GLN A 5 10.90 -4.46 12.08
N TYR A 6 9.72 -4.04 12.54
CA TYR A 6 9.37 -2.63 12.63
C TYR A 6 10.25 -1.87 13.64
N GLN A 7 10.47 -2.41 14.83
CA GLN A 7 11.34 -1.80 15.83
C GLN A 7 12.80 -1.73 15.34
N GLN A 8 13.28 -2.77 14.68
CA GLN A 8 14.60 -2.76 14.06
C GLN A 8 14.69 -1.69 12.96
N PHE A 9 13.68 -1.56 12.12
CA PHE A 9 13.62 -0.51 11.10
C PHE A 9 13.69 0.88 11.74
N LEU A 10 12.87 1.16 12.77
CA LEU A 10 12.87 2.47 13.44
C LEU A 10 14.22 2.77 14.11
N SER A 11 14.89 1.76 14.66
CA SER A 11 16.20 1.95 15.34
C SER A 11 17.34 2.28 14.37
N THR A 12 17.20 1.91 13.10
CA THR A 12 18.19 2.16 12.04
C THR A 12 17.81 3.33 11.13
N SER A 13 16.59 3.87 11.28
CA SER A 13 16.05 4.95 10.45
C SER A 13 16.08 6.28 11.21
N ARG A 14 16.21 7.37 10.45
CA ARG A 14 16.08 8.72 11.00
C ARG A 14 14.60 9.12 11.11
N VAL A 15 13.98 8.74 12.23
CA VAL A 15 12.59 9.11 12.53
C VAL A 15 12.51 10.57 12.94
N ILE A 16 11.60 11.32 12.33
CA ILE A 16 11.35 12.74 12.63
C ILE A 16 10.22 12.83 13.67
N SER A 17 10.52 13.46 14.79
CA SER A 17 9.56 13.65 15.89
C SER A 17 8.45 14.63 15.52
N ALA A 18 7.19 14.23 15.74
CA ALA A 18 6.02 15.09 15.53
C ALA A 18 5.96 16.30 16.51
N SER A 19 6.66 16.25 17.65
CA SER A 19 6.66 17.35 18.61
C SER A 19 7.36 18.63 18.10
N ASN A 20 8.30 18.48 17.16
CA ASN A 20 9.16 19.57 16.72
C ASN A 20 9.17 19.76 15.19
N ASN A 21 8.30 19.07 14.46
CA ASN A 21 8.29 19.10 13.00
C ASN A 21 6.86 19.10 12.47
N ARG A 22 6.51 20.10 11.65
CA ARG A 22 5.17 20.28 11.09
C ARG A 22 4.77 19.16 10.15
N ASP A 23 5.71 18.62 9.37
CA ASP A 23 5.43 17.54 8.42
C ASP A 23 5.16 16.22 9.16
N ALA A 24 5.93 15.92 10.20
CA ALA A 24 5.70 14.75 11.03
C ALA A 24 4.37 14.86 11.80
N GLU A 25 4.01 16.06 12.28
CA GLU A 25 2.69 16.31 12.87
C GLU A 25 1.58 16.14 11.85
N MET A 26 1.75 16.63 10.62
CA MET A 26 0.82 16.43 9.52
C MET A 26 0.60 14.95 9.23
N VAL A 27 1.66 14.15 9.08
CA VAL A 27 1.58 12.69 8.88
C VAL A 27 0.79 12.03 10.01
N ARG A 28 1.10 12.37 11.27
CA ARG A 28 0.38 11.85 12.44
C ARG A 28 -1.10 12.23 12.41
N ARG A 29 -1.42 13.48 12.16
CA ARG A 29 -2.80 14.00 12.12
C ARG A 29 -3.62 13.33 11.00
N VAL A 30 -3.07 13.24 9.80
CA VAL A 30 -3.70 12.58 8.66
C VAL A 30 -3.95 11.11 8.98
N GLY A 31 -2.95 10.40 9.49
CA GLY A 31 -3.08 8.99 9.88
C GLY A 31 -4.16 8.76 10.93
N GLN A 32 -4.18 9.57 12.00
CA GLN A 32 -5.21 9.49 13.05
C GLN A 32 -6.63 9.71 12.52
N ARG A 33 -6.81 10.62 11.57
CA ARG A 33 -8.13 10.86 10.95
C ARG A 33 -8.58 9.69 10.09
N ILE A 34 -7.68 9.14 9.27
CA ILE A 34 -7.95 7.96 8.43
C ILE A 34 -8.33 6.77 9.32
N THR A 35 -7.53 6.47 10.34
CA THR A 35 -7.78 5.30 11.18
C THR A 35 -9.03 5.45 12.04
N ARG A 36 -9.39 6.67 12.44
CA ARG A 36 -10.70 6.95 13.07
C ARG A 36 -11.85 6.67 12.11
N ALA A 37 -11.77 7.13 10.85
CA ALA A 37 -12.76 6.85 9.83
C ALA A 37 -12.90 5.34 9.57
N VAL A 38 -11.80 4.61 9.52
CA VAL A 38 -11.79 3.14 9.43
C VAL A 38 -12.51 2.51 10.62
N GLN A 39 -12.18 2.91 11.86
CA GLN A 39 -12.83 2.39 13.07
C GLN A 39 -14.34 2.66 13.07
N GLU A 40 -14.75 3.85 12.66
CA GLU A 40 -16.17 4.22 12.54
C GLU A 40 -16.88 3.35 11.50
N TYR A 41 -16.30 3.19 10.30
CA TYR A 41 -16.86 2.32 9.25
C TYR A 41 -17.01 0.87 9.71
N TYR A 42 -15.98 0.31 10.34
CA TYR A 42 -15.99 -1.07 10.83
C TYR A 42 -17.02 -1.26 11.95
N SER A 43 -17.18 -0.27 12.82
CA SER A 43 -18.20 -0.27 13.88
C SER A 43 -19.61 -0.21 13.31
N GLN A 44 -19.86 0.68 12.35
CA GLN A 44 -21.18 0.83 11.72
C GLN A 44 -21.60 -0.43 10.93
N ASN A 45 -20.64 -1.20 10.44
CA ASN A 45 -20.88 -2.45 9.70
C ASN A 45 -20.83 -3.71 10.57
N GLY A 46 -20.64 -3.59 11.90
CA GLY A 46 -20.62 -4.73 12.83
C GLY A 46 -19.42 -5.66 12.65
N ILE A 47 -18.29 -5.16 12.14
CA ILE A 47 -17.07 -5.93 11.84
C ILE A 47 -15.84 -5.40 12.59
N SER A 48 -16.04 -4.76 13.74
CA SER A 48 -14.94 -4.19 14.54
C SER A 48 -13.91 -5.23 15.01
N ASP A 49 -14.29 -6.48 15.11
CA ASP A 49 -13.42 -7.61 15.44
C ASP A 49 -12.25 -7.77 14.46
N LYS A 50 -12.43 -7.38 13.20
CA LYS A 50 -11.37 -7.38 12.18
C LYS A 50 -10.25 -6.38 12.46
N LEU A 51 -10.47 -5.43 13.36
CA LEU A 51 -9.45 -4.48 13.83
C LEU A 51 -8.70 -4.98 15.08
N ASN A 52 -9.03 -6.16 15.60
CA ASN A 52 -8.31 -6.75 16.71
C ASN A 52 -6.84 -6.98 16.34
N GLY A 53 -5.94 -6.52 17.20
CA GLY A 53 -4.50 -6.58 16.97
C GLY A 53 -3.92 -5.39 16.21
N PHE A 54 -4.76 -4.44 15.76
CA PHE A 54 -4.25 -3.18 15.23
C PHE A 54 -3.88 -2.22 16.37
N ASN A 55 -2.62 -1.79 16.36
CA ASN A 55 -2.09 -0.75 17.23
C ASN A 55 -1.43 0.32 16.33
N TRP A 56 -2.21 1.35 16.02
CA TRP A 56 -1.85 2.35 15.03
C TRP A 56 -0.67 3.22 15.45
N GLU A 57 0.34 3.29 14.61
CA GLU A 57 1.49 4.18 14.76
C GLU A 57 1.78 4.88 13.43
N TYR A 58 2.23 6.12 13.51
CA TYR A 58 2.45 7.00 12.34
C TYR A 58 3.82 7.64 12.47
N ASN A 59 4.71 7.34 11.54
CA ASN A 59 6.06 7.86 11.56
C ASN A 59 6.42 8.52 10.23
N LEU A 60 7.08 9.67 10.32
CA LEU A 60 7.78 10.29 9.22
C LEU A 60 9.26 9.92 9.35
N VAL A 61 9.85 9.38 8.29
CA VAL A 61 11.27 9.01 8.22
C VAL A 61 11.97 9.90 7.22
N ASP A 62 13.12 10.42 7.60
CA ASP A 62 13.98 11.23 6.72
C ASP A 62 14.67 10.32 5.70
N ASP A 63 13.99 10.12 4.58
CA ASP A 63 14.47 9.39 3.43
C ASP A 63 13.99 10.08 2.15
N LYS A 64 14.90 10.20 1.17
CA LYS A 64 14.60 10.85 -0.13
C LYS A 64 13.79 9.98 -1.07
N ALA A 65 13.63 8.69 -0.77
CA ALA A 65 12.78 7.81 -1.55
C ALA A 65 11.33 8.30 -1.52
N VAL A 66 10.67 8.27 -2.67
CA VAL A 66 9.23 8.57 -2.78
C VAL A 66 8.48 7.32 -2.42
N ASN A 67 8.21 7.12 -1.13
CA ASN A 67 7.58 5.91 -0.62
C ASN A 67 6.76 6.13 0.65
N ALA A 68 5.83 5.21 0.89
CA ALA A 68 5.11 5.01 2.15
C ALA A 68 4.73 3.52 2.24
N TRP A 69 4.47 3.04 3.45
CA TRP A 69 3.99 1.67 3.65
C TRP A 69 3.26 1.52 4.98
N CYS A 70 2.40 0.50 5.06
CA CYS A 70 1.73 0.10 6.29
C CYS A 70 1.93 -1.39 6.54
N MET A 71 2.57 -1.73 7.67
CA MET A 71 2.69 -3.13 8.09
C MET A 71 1.39 -3.66 8.71
N PRO A 72 1.15 -4.97 8.67
CA PRO A 72 0.09 -5.61 9.44
C PRO A 72 0.15 -5.18 10.91
N GLY A 73 -1.02 -4.89 11.49
CA GLY A 73 -1.12 -4.35 12.85
C GLY A 73 -1.07 -2.82 12.93
N GLY A 74 -1.01 -2.11 11.79
CA GLY A 74 -1.25 -0.67 11.73
C GLY A 74 -0.01 0.21 11.94
N LYS A 75 1.18 -0.24 11.52
CA LYS A 75 2.42 0.53 11.59
C LYS A 75 2.65 1.27 10.27
N ILE A 76 2.38 2.57 10.24
CA ILE A 76 2.43 3.41 9.05
C ILE A 76 3.71 4.23 9.05
N VAL A 77 4.43 4.17 7.94
CA VAL A 77 5.62 4.97 7.69
C VAL A 77 5.45 5.76 6.40
N VAL A 78 5.80 7.02 6.45
CA VAL A 78 5.89 7.93 5.31
C VAL A 78 7.33 8.42 5.20
N TYR A 79 7.89 8.45 3.99
CA TYR A 79 9.22 9.01 3.76
C TYR A 79 9.11 10.47 3.35
N THR A 80 10.08 11.29 3.77
CA THR A 80 10.11 12.72 3.44
C THR A 80 10.10 12.98 1.94
N GLY A 81 10.68 12.07 1.14
CA GLY A 81 10.67 12.16 -0.32
C GLY A 81 9.28 12.11 -0.97
N LEU A 82 8.27 11.60 -0.25
CA LEU A 82 6.88 11.59 -0.73
C LEU A 82 6.21 12.97 -0.64
N LEU A 83 6.59 13.79 0.33
CA LEU A 83 5.89 15.06 0.62
C LEU A 83 5.89 16.06 -0.54
N PRO A 84 6.99 16.25 -1.30
CA PRO A 84 6.97 17.10 -2.49
C PRO A 84 6.04 16.62 -3.61
N ILE A 85 5.74 15.31 -3.63
CA ILE A 85 4.83 14.71 -4.62
C ILE A 85 3.37 14.84 -4.15
N SER A 86 3.09 14.57 -2.87
CA SER A 86 1.75 14.72 -2.31
C SER A 86 1.31 16.20 -2.28
N GLN A 87 2.20 17.12 -1.92
CA GLN A 87 2.01 18.58 -1.89
C GLN A 87 0.97 19.09 -0.87
N ASN A 88 -0.05 18.30 -0.54
CA ASN A 88 -1.08 18.67 0.41
C ASN A 88 -1.58 17.48 1.25
N GLU A 89 -2.33 17.78 2.33
CA GLU A 89 -2.84 16.75 3.24
C GLU A 89 -3.83 15.79 2.58
N ALA A 90 -4.65 16.24 1.64
CA ALA A 90 -5.64 15.39 1.01
C ALA A 90 -5.00 14.35 0.09
N ALA A 91 -3.99 14.74 -0.68
CA ALA A 91 -3.20 13.80 -1.48
C ALA A 91 -2.38 12.85 -0.60
N LEU A 92 -1.78 13.33 0.51
CA LEU A 92 -1.12 12.47 1.48
C LEU A 92 -2.10 11.46 2.09
N ALA A 93 -3.33 11.90 2.40
CA ALA A 93 -4.38 11.03 2.91
C ALA A 93 -4.76 9.91 1.93
N VAL A 94 -4.75 10.18 0.62
CA VAL A 94 -4.97 9.15 -0.41
C VAL A 94 -3.88 8.07 -0.35
N VAL A 95 -2.60 8.46 -0.30
CA VAL A 95 -1.50 7.48 -0.17
C VAL A 95 -1.62 6.69 1.12
N MET A 96 -1.80 7.36 2.26
CA MET A 96 -1.92 6.69 3.56
C MET A 96 -3.16 5.80 3.64
N GLY A 97 -4.27 6.20 3.03
CA GLY A 97 -5.49 5.40 2.93
C GLY A 97 -5.30 4.14 2.08
N HIS A 98 -4.55 4.24 0.98
CA HIS A 98 -4.14 3.12 0.16
C HIS A 98 -3.29 2.10 0.96
N GLU A 99 -2.27 2.58 1.69
CA GLU A 99 -1.42 1.73 2.53
C GLU A 99 -2.18 1.06 3.67
N VAL A 100 -3.06 1.81 4.33
CA VAL A 100 -3.96 1.27 5.37
C VAL A 100 -4.86 0.17 4.79
N SER A 101 -5.33 0.33 3.55
CA SER A 101 -6.15 -0.68 2.87
C SER A 101 -5.39 -1.98 2.64
N HIS A 102 -4.11 -1.92 2.25
CA HIS A 102 -3.28 -3.12 2.13
C HIS A 102 -3.17 -3.88 3.45
N ALA A 103 -3.03 -3.17 4.57
CA ALA A 103 -2.95 -3.79 5.90
C ALA A 103 -4.31 -4.39 6.34
N LEU A 104 -5.41 -3.66 6.15
CA LEU A 104 -6.76 -4.09 6.52
C LEU A 104 -7.25 -5.30 5.70
N LEU A 105 -6.96 -5.31 4.41
CA LEU A 105 -7.31 -6.39 3.48
C LEU A 105 -6.31 -7.55 3.50
N GLN A 106 -5.28 -7.45 4.35
CA GLN A 106 -4.25 -8.47 4.54
C GLN A 106 -3.51 -8.87 3.24
N HIS A 107 -3.33 -7.93 2.32
CA HIS A 107 -2.71 -8.19 1.03
C HIS A 107 -1.28 -8.75 1.16
N GLY A 108 -0.52 -8.33 2.18
CA GLY A 108 0.80 -8.88 2.49
C GLY A 108 0.76 -10.36 2.88
N ASN A 109 -0.23 -10.76 3.71
CA ASN A 109 -0.41 -12.15 4.11
C ASN A 109 -0.85 -13.02 2.91
N GLN A 110 -1.73 -12.50 2.05
CA GLN A 110 -2.15 -13.19 0.83
C GLN A 110 -0.96 -13.42 -0.10
N ARG A 111 -0.09 -12.42 -0.31
CA ARG A 111 1.13 -12.55 -1.11
C ARG A 111 2.08 -13.61 -0.55
N MET A 112 2.29 -13.63 0.77
CA MET A 112 3.12 -14.65 1.41
C MET A 112 2.54 -16.05 1.21
N SER A 113 1.24 -16.23 1.39
CA SER A 113 0.57 -17.53 1.20
C SER A 113 0.68 -18.02 -0.24
N GLN A 114 0.52 -17.14 -1.21
CA GLN A 114 0.68 -17.45 -2.63
C GLN A 114 2.14 -17.83 -2.97
N GLY A 115 3.11 -17.11 -2.43
CA GLY A 115 4.52 -17.43 -2.56
C GLY A 115 4.86 -18.81 -2.01
N LEU A 116 4.33 -19.17 -0.86
CA LEU A 116 4.49 -20.50 -0.27
C LEU A 116 3.86 -21.60 -1.15
N LEU A 117 2.65 -21.37 -1.68
CA LEU A 117 2.01 -22.32 -2.59
C LEU A 117 2.82 -22.51 -3.88
N ALA A 118 3.39 -21.44 -4.43
CA ALA A 118 4.26 -21.52 -5.59
C ALA A 118 5.53 -22.32 -5.28
N GLN A 119 6.16 -22.09 -4.11
CA GLN A 119 7.33 -22.87 -3.68
C GLN A 119 7.02 -24.36 -3.50
N VAL A 120 5.88 -24.70 -2.88
CA VAL A 120 5.44 -26.09 -2.74
C VAL A 120 5.22 -26.75 -4.11
N GLY A 121 4.61 -26.03 -5.05
CA GLY A 121 4.44 -26.50 -6.42
C GLY A 121 5.78 -26.71 -7.14
N GLU A 122 6.75 -25.83 -6.96
CA GLU A 122 8.10 -25.96 -7.53
C GLU A 122 8.82 -27.20 -6.98
N VAL A 123 8.76 -27.43 -5.67
CA VAL A 123 9.35 -28.62 -5.03
C VAL A 123 8.66 -29.90 -5.53
N ALA A 124 7.34 -29.91 -5.62
CA ALA A 124 6.59 -31.05 -6.14
C ALA A 124 6.97 -31.37 -7.60
N LEU A 125 7.13 -30.34 -8.43
CA LEU A 125 7.59 -30.48 -9.82
C LEU A 125 9.03 -31.03 -9.89
N ALA A 126 9.95 -30.51 -9.05
CA ALA A 126 11.32 -30.99 -8.97
C ALA A 126 11.38 -32.48 -8.59
N VAL A 127 10.57 -32.92 -7.63
CA VAL A 127 10.46 -34.34 -7.24
C VAL A 127 9.90 -35.18 -8.39
N ALA A 128 8.87 -34.73 -9.07
CA ALA A 128 8.27 -35.44 -10.21
C ALA A 128 9.24 -35.56 -11.39
N LEU A 129 10.17 -34.62 -11.54
CA LEU A 129 11.19 -34.60 -12.60
C LEU A 129 12.51 -35.22 -12.19
N SER A 130 12.67 -35.70 -10.95
CA SER A 130 13.96 -36.16 -10.40
C SER A 130 14.67 -37.27 -11.25
N ASN A 131 13.88 -38.07 -11.98
CA ASN A 131 14.40 -39.13 -12.87
C ASN A 131 14.59 -38.66 -14.33
N LYS A 132 14.44 -37.36 -14.62
CA LYS A 132 14.64 -36.80 -15.96
C LYS A 132 16.07 -36.19 -16.09
N PRO A 133 16.58 -36.01 -17.33
CA PRO A 133 17.84 -35.30 -17.53
C PRO A 133 17.81 -33.91 -16.93
N THR A 134 18.97 -33.47 -16.42
CA THR A 134 19.09 -32.14 -15.74
C THR A 134 18.64 -30.99 -16.62
N GLU A 135 18.92 -31.03 -17.91
CA GLU A 135 18.46 -30.01 -18.87
C GLU A 135 16.93 -29.91 -18.93
N THR A 136 16.26 -31.08 -18.93
CA THR A 136 14.80 -31.18 -18.88
C THR A 136 14.24 -30.61 -17.57
N GLN A 137 14.85 -30.98 -16.44
CA GLN A 137 14.46 -30.46 -15.13
C GLN A 137 14.55 -28.93 -15.12
N ASN A 138 15.68 -28.36 -15.51
CA ASN A 138 15.91 -26.90 -15.53
C ASN A 138 14.92 -26.17 -16.44
N LEU A 139 14.60 -26.72 -17.62
CA LEU A 139 13.66 -26.14 -18.54
C LEU A 139 12.24 -26.06 -17.93
N PHE A 140 11.77 -27.15 -17.33
CA PHE A 140 10.44 -27.20 -16.73
C PHE A 140 10.31 -26.35 -15.47
N LEU A 141 11.34 -26.33 -14.61
CA LEU A 141 11.38 -25.48 -13.40
C LEU A 141 11.41 -23.98 -13.77
N ALA A 142 12.21 -23.61 -14.77
CA ALA A 142 12.24 -22.23 -15.26
C ALA A 142 10.89 -21.81 -15.86
N ALA A 143 10.26 -22.68 -16.64
CA ALA A 143 8.92 -22.43 -17.21
C ALA A 143 7.86 -22.33 -16.12
N TYR A 144 7.91 -23.17 -15.07
CA TYR A 144 7.01 -23.12 -13.94
C TYR A 144 7.17 -21.79 -13.16
N GLY A 145 8.41 -21.39 -12.83
CA GLY A 145 8.68 -20.14 -12.13
C GLY A 145 8.17 -18.92 -12.89
N ALA A 146 8.40 -18.85 -14.21
CA ALA A 146 7.88 -17.80 -15.08
C ALA A 146 6.33 -17.84 -15.12
N GLY A 147 5.73 -19.03 -15.27
CA GLY A 147 4.27 -19.21 -15.30
C GLY A 147 3.61 -18.86 -13.98
N ALA A 148 4.21 -19.24 -12.85
CA ALA A 148 3.70 -18.89 -11.52
C ALA A 148 3.73 -17.37 -11.29
N THR A 149 4.80 -16.70 -11.71
CA THR A 149 4.91 -15.24 -11.61
C THR A 149 3.82 -14.54 -12.45
N ILE A 150 3.71 -14.90 -13.72
CA ILE A 150 2.80 -14.23 -14.67
C ILE A 150 1.34 -14.64 -14.42
N GLY A 151 1.09 -15.94 -14.22
CA GLY A 151 -0.28 -16.48 -14.16
C GLY A 151 -0.97 -16.31 -12.81
N VAL A 152 -0.20 -16.30 -11.71
CA VAL A 152 -0.73 -16.27 -10.34
C VAL A 152 -0.42 -14.95 -9.64
N MET A 153 0.84 -14.55 -9.60
CA MET A 153 1.27 -13.41 -8.77
C MET A 153 0.84 -12.05 -9.34
N LEU A 154 0.97 -11.84 -10.65
CA LEU A 154 0.64 -10.55 -11.28
C LEU A 154 -0.87 -10.23 -11.25
N PRO A 155 -1.80 -11.14 -11.66
CA PRO A 155 -3.23 -10.83 -11.62
C PRO A 155 -3.74 -10.54 -10.20
N PHE A 156 -3.25 -11.25 -9.20
CA PHE A 156 -3.58 -10.98 -7.81
C PHE A 156 -3.07 -9.62 -7.35
N SER A 157 -1.85 -9.28 -7.73
CA SER A 157 -1.27 -7.98 -7.41
C SER A 157 -2.12 -6.82 -7.95
N ARG A 158 -2.58 -6.91 -9.20
CA ARG A 158 -3.48 -5.90 -9.80
C ARG A 158 -4.80 -5.78 -9.03
N LYS A 159 -5.43 -6.90 -8.72
CA LYS A 159 -6.67 -6.89 -7.94
C LYS A 159 -6.47 -6.22 -6.58
N GLN A 160 -5.38 -6.54 -5.89
CA GLN A 160 -5.04 -5.94 -4.61
C GLN A 160 -4.82 -4.43 -4.71
N GLU A 161 -4.15 -3.96 -5.77
CA GLU A 161 -3.97 -2.53 -6.01
C GLU A 161 -5.31 -1.81 -6.26
N LEU A 162 -6.20 -2.39 -7.06
CA LEU A 162 -7.53 -1.83 -7.32
C LEU A 162 -8.40 -1.79 -6.04
N GLU A 163 -8.34 -2.81 -5.20
CA GLU A 163 -9.02 -2.82 -3.91
C GLU A 163 -8.43 -1.75 -2.97
N ALA A 164 -7.10 -1.62 -2.93
CA ALA A 164 -6.43 -0.60 -2.13
C ALA A 164 -6.73 0.81 -2.63
N ASP A 165 -6.80 1.03 -3.93
CA ASP A 165 -7.20 2.30 -4.53
C ASP A 165 -8.63 2.69 -4.19
N ARG A 166 -9.58 1.76 -4.31
CA ARG A 166 -10.98 2.02 -3.97
C ARG A 166 -11.13 2.48 -2.53
N PHE A 167 -10.58 1.73 -1.59
CA PHE A 167 -10.65 2.10 -0.18
C PHE A 167 -9.73 3.28 0.16
N GLY A 168 -8.63 3.45 -0.57
CA GLY A 168 -7.74 4.61 -0.51
C GLY A 168 -8.43 5.93 -0.90
N LEU A 169 -9.58 5.89 -1.59
CA LEU A 169 -10.46 7.03 -1.80
C LEU A 169 -11.51 7.17 -0.68
N ILE A 170 -12.07 6.05 -0.21
CA ILE A 170 -13.17 6.05 0.78
C ILE A 170 -12.67 6.54 2.14
N TRP A 171 -11.53 6.03 2.64
CA TRP A 171 -11.03 6.42 3.95
C TRP A 171 -10.71 7.92 4.06
N PRO A 172 -9.98 8.53 3.10
CA PRO A 172 -9.79 9.98 3.08
C PRO A 172 -11.11 10.76 3.03
N ALA A 173 -12.06 10.34 2.20
CA ALA A 173 -13.37 10.97 2.09
C ALA A 173 -14.11 10.99 3.44
N MET A 174 -14.18 9.85 4.13
CA MET A 174 -14.76 9.73 5.47
C MET A 174 -13.99 10.57 6.51
N ALA A 175 -12.67 10.68 6.36
CA ALA A 175 -11.81 11.49 7.22
C ALA A 175 -11.92 13.00 6.94
N GLY A 176 -12.71 13.41 5.95
CA GLY A 176 -12.96 14.80 5.57
C GLY A 176 -11.98 15.39 4.57
N TYR A 177 -11.11 14.56 3.99
CA TYR A 177 -10.21 14.96 2.90
C TYR A 177 -10.87 14.75 1.54
N ASN A 178 -10.65 15.68 0.60
CA ASN A 178 -11.21 15.57 -0.74
C ASN A 178 -10.58 14.41 -1.52
N PRO A 179 -11.31 13.32 -1.84
CA PRO A 179 -10.75 12.18 -2.55
C PRO A 179 -10.36 12.50 -4.01
N GLN A 180 -10.87 13.61 -4.58
CA GLN A 180 -10.51 14.04 -5.93
C GLN A 180 -9.03 14.39 -6.07
N GLU A 181 -8.33 14.66 -4.97
CA GLU A 181 -6.87 14.87 -4.96
C GLU A 181 -6.07 13.63 -5.40
N ALA A 182 -6.71 12.46 -5.46
CA ALA A 182 -6.08 11.26 -5.99
C ALA A 182 -5.64 11.42 -7.45
N ILE A 183 -6.45 12.06 -8.29
CA ILE A 183 -6.14 12.20 -9.72
C ILE A 183 -4.87 13.04 -9.92
N PRO A 184 -4.79 14.31 -9.45
CA PRO A 184 -3.56 15.09 -9.61
C PRO A 184 -2.36 14.48 -8.87
N LEU A 185 -2.56 13.72 -7.79
CA LEU A 185 -1.49 12.99 -7.12
C LEU A 185 -0.86 11.96 -8.07
N TRP A 186 -1.67 11.11 -8.69
CA TRP A 186 -1.16 10.07 -9.59
C TRP A 186 -0.52 10.66 -10.84
N GLU A 187 -1.06 11.75 -11.38
CA GLU A 187 -0.40 12.50 -12.47
C GLU A 187 0.98 13.04 -12.06
N ARG A 188 1.15 13.49 -10.82
CA ARG A 188 2.47 13.90 -10.30
C ARG A 188 3.42 12.72 -10.14
N MET A 189 2.92 11.57 -9.65
CA MET A 189 3.69 10.33 -9.53
C MET A 189 4.20 9.86 -10.90
N GLU A 190 3.33 9.85 -11.92
CA GLU A 190 3.68 9.44 -13.28
C GLU A 190 4.72 10.39 -13.91
N ARG A 191 4.53 11.70 -13.75
CA ARG A 191 5.53 12.69 -14.21
C ARG A 191 6.88 12.51 -13.54
N ALA A 192 6.90 12.22 -12.23
CA ALA A 192 8.12 11.95 -11.49
C ALA A 192 8.83 10.68 -11.99
N SER A 193 8.08 9.69 -12.51
CA SER A 193 8.66 8.47 -13.09
C SER A 193 9.29 8.69 -14.46
N GLN A 194 8.79 9.65 -15.22
CA GLN A 194 9.29 9.94 -16.58
C GLN A 194 10.53 10.85 -16.58
N GLY A 195 10.70 11.69 -15.53
CA GLY A 195 11.77 12.68 -15.43
C GLY A 195 13.04 12.23 -14.71
N GLY A 196 13.08 11.05 -14.13
CA GLY A 196 14.18 10.56 -13.27
C GLY A 196 14.88 9.32 -13.80
N GLN A 197 16.13 9.11 -13.36
CA GLN A 197 16.86 7.86 -13.66
C GLN A 197 16.26 6.62 -13.00
N LYS A 198 15.43 6.81 -11.96
CA LYS A 198 14.68 5.74 -11.27
C LYS A 198 13.24 6.21 -11.04
N PRO A 199 12.23 5.39 -11.36
CA PRO A 199 10.85 5.70 -10.99
C PRO A 199 10.71 5.80 -9.48
N PRO A 200 9.71 6.55 -8.96
CA PRO A 200 9.38 6.54 -7.54
C PRO A 200 9.27 5.11 -7.01
N GLU A 201 9.89 4.84 -5.86
CA GLU A 201 9.89 3.49 -5.25
C GLU A 201 8.46 3.01 -4.99
N PHE A 202 7.57 3.92 -4.64
CA PHE A 202 6.15 3.65 -4.51
C PHE A 202 5.54 3.01 -5.77
N LEU A 203 5.87 3.49 -6.97
CA LEU A 203 5.39 2.91 -8.22
C LEU A 203 6.00 1.53 -8.52
N SER A 204 7.18 1.24 -8.00
CA SER A 204 7.83 -0.07 -8.17
C SER A 204 7.17 -1.14 -7.29
N THR A 205 6.69 -0.75 -6.10
CA THR A 205 5.98 -1.63 -5.16
C THR A 205 4.48 -1.71 -5.45
N HIS A 206 3.91 -0.64 -6.04
CA HIS A 206 2.51 -0.50 -6.42
C HIS A 206 2.38 -0.16 -7.91
N PRO A 207 2.64 -1.14 -8.80
CA PRO A 207 2.66 -0.87 -10.23
C PRO A 207 1.31 -0.36 -10.71
N SER A 208 1.34 0.79 -11.39
CA SER A 208 0.19 1.32 -12.12
C SER A 208 0.38 0.98 -13.60
N GLU A 209 -0.49 0.19 -14.14
CA GLU A 209 -0.65 0.15 -15.59
C GLU A 209 -1.54 1.34 -15.97
N GLY A 210 -1.32 1.98 -17.12
CA GLY A 210 -1.89 3.27 -17.53
C GLY A 210 -3.41 3.48 -17.40
N THR A 211 -4.12 2.49 -16.84
CA THR A 211 -5.54 2.52 -16.51
C THR A 211 -5.86 2.96 -15.08
N ARG A 212 -4.85 3.18 -14.20
CA ARG A 212 -5.10 3.47 -12.78
C ARG A 212 -5.95 4.72 -12.56
N ILE A 213 -5.64 5.79 -13.30
CA ILE A 213 -6.43 7.03 -13.22
C ILE A 213 -7.88 6.79 -13.65
N GLU A 214 -8.10 6.00 -14.72
CA GLU A 214 -9.44 5.64 -15.16
C GLU A 214 -10.21 4.83 -14.09
N GLU A 215 -9.56 3.89 -13.42
CA GLU A 215 -10.17 3.11 -12.34
C GLU A 215 -10.48 3.98 -11.12
N LEU A 216 -9.60 4.88 -10.73
CA LEU A 216 -9.86 5.86 -9.68
C LEU A 216 -11.06 6.75 -10.03
N GLN A 217 -11.20 7.19 -11.29
CA GLN A 217 -12.37 7.93 -11.75
C GLN A 217 -13.68 7.13 -11.63
N LYS A 218 -13.64 5.81 -11.89
CA LYS A 218 -14.81 4.93 -11.71
C LYS A 218 -15.21 4.78 -10.24
N TYR A 219 -14.25 4.73 -9.31
CA TYR A 219 -14.51 4.64 -7.87
C TYR A 219 -14.90 5.98 -7.23
N MET A 220 -14.55 7.10 -7.86
CA MET A 220 -14.77 8.44 -7.31
C MET A 220 -16.23 8.73 -6.92
N PRO A 221 -17.27 8.37 -7.71
CA PRO A 221 -18.66 8.60 -7.32
C PRO A 221 -19.06 7.87 -6.03
N GLU A 222 -18.47 6.69 -5.77
CA GLU A 222 -18.67 5.97 -4.52
C GLU A 222 -18.02 6.71 -3.34
N ALA A 223 -16.75 7.09 -3.48
CA ALA A 223 -16.00 7.80 -2.45
C ALA A 223 -16.66 9.14 -2.08
N MET A 224 -17.17 9.86 -3.07
CA MET A 224 -17.87 11.15 -2.86
C MET A 224 -19.12 11.04 -2.02
N LYS A 225 -19.77 9.87 -1.92
CA LYS A 225 -20.92 9.65 -1.01
C LYS A 225 -20.51 9.73 0.47
N TYR A 226 -19.25 9.42 0.77
CA TYR A 226 -18.69 9.48 2.12
C TYR A 226 -18.04 10.82 2.44
N TYR A 227 -17.80 11.67 1.44
CA TYR A 227 -17.08 12.92 1.61
C TYR A 227 -17.92 13.96 2.34
N LYS A 228 -17.45 14.31 3.54
CA LYS A 228 -17.96 15.44 4.32
C LYS A 228 -16.80 16.38 4.59
N PRO A 229 -16.73 17.56 3.91
CA PRO A 229 -15.63 18.50 4.10
C PRO A 229 -15.44 18.84 5.57
N MET A 230 -14.20 18.95 6.00
CA MET A 230 -13.90 19.49 7.32
C MET A 230 -14.38 20.92 7.42
N ALA A 231 -15.01 21.28 8.54
CA ALA A 231 -15.32 22.67 8.84
C ALA A 231 -14.01 23.48 8.81
N LYS A 232 -13.98 24.55 8.02
CA LYS A 232 -12.89 25.52 8.09
C LYS A 232 -13.08 26.29 9.39
N TYR A 233 -12.18 26.08 10.35
CA TYR A 233 -12.03 26.94 11.52
C TYR A 233 -11.15 28.12 11.18
#